data_af67c2f2a91e3be165bddbe2d92df763
#
_entry.id   af67c2f2a91e3be165bddbe2d92df763
#
_cell.length_a   1.000
_cell.length_b   1.000
_cell.length_c   1.000
_cell.angle_alpha   90.00
_cell.angle_beta   90.00
_cell.angle_gamma   90.00
#
_symmetry.space_group_name_H-M   'P 1'
#
loop_
_entity.id
_entity.type
_entity.pdbx_description
1 polymer ?
#
loop_
_entity_poly.entity_id
_entity_poly.type
_entity_poly.pdbx_seq_one_letter_code
_entity_poly.pdbx_strand_id
1 'polypeptide(L)'
;MEGKDSVPSAVLDETVLDALGWLQGKQDAEFVARLIAMYLETALVLLVRLKEGVVHDDISALHHASHALKSCSATIGAYSLAEFCERLESTTRDGQVPDHPASWVESISVEYRRVEVALIARLARTEIRAPLTLQNSP
;
A
#
# COMPACT_ATOMS: atom_id res chain seq x y z
N MET A 1 -26.58 -6.49 6.48
CA MET A 1 -26.14 -6.50 6.19
C MET A 1 -25.39 -6.72 6.00
N GLU A 2 -25.33 -6.97 5.79
CA GLU A 2 -24.59 -7.14 5.60
C GLU A 2 -23.83 -7.19 4.94
N GLY A 3 -23.94 -7.37 4.48
CA GLY A 3 -23.26 -7.52 3.77
C GLY A 3 -22.48 -6.91 3.47
N LYS A 4 -22.47 -6.29 3.38
CA LYS A 4 -21.66 -5.79 3.12
C LYS A 4 -20.67 -5.86 3.38
N ASP A 5 -20.88 -5.81 3.57
CA ASP A 5 -20.01 -5.88 4.05
C ASP A 5 -19.20 -6.59 3.87
N SER A 6 -19.30 -6.94 3.53
CA SER A 6 -18.58 -7.81 3.35
C SER A 6 -17.76 -7.74 2.46
N VAL A 7 -17.68 -7.20 1.88
CA VAL A 7 -16.91 -7.09 1.13
C VAL A 7 -15.92 -6.71 1.35
N PRO A 8 -15.55 -7.12 1.56
CA PRO A 8 -14.55 -6.86 1.76
C PRO A 8 -13.82 -6.49 1.54
N SER A 9 -13.88 -6.47 1.98
CA SER A 9 -12.80 -5.71 2.09
C SER A 9 -11.77 -6.09 1.19
N ALA A 10 -11.86 -5.53 0.10
CA ALA A 10 -10.81 -5.68 -0.83
C ALA A 10 -9.57 -5.07 -0.22
N VAL A 11 -8.52 -5.85 -0.21
CA VAL A 11 -7.22 -5.38 0.21
C VAL A 11 -6.76 -4.28 -0.73
N LEU A 12 -7.17 -4.38 -1.99
CA LEU A 12 -6.72 -3.47 -3.03
C LEU A 12 -7.89 -3.19 -3.97
N ASP A 13 -8.19 -1.92 -4.18
CA ASP A 13 -9.20 -1.51 -5.15
C ASP A 13 -8.52 -1.36 -6.50
N GLU A 14 -8.61 -2.38 -7.32
CA GLU A 14 -7.89 -2.40 -8.58
C GLU A 14 -8.46 -1.43 -9.62
N THR A 15 -9.67 -0.91 -9.40
CA THR A 15 -10.16 0.13 -10.31
C THR A 15 -9.31 1.39 -10.24
N VAL A 16 -8.65 1.63 -9.09
CA VAL A 16 -7.74 2.75 -8.97
C VAL A 16 -6.54 2.55 -9.89
N LEU A 17 -5.98 1.34 -9.90
CA LEU A 17 -4.85 1.05 -10.78
C LEU A 17 -5.26 1.12 -12.24
N ASP A 18 -6.46 0.64 -12.55
CA ASP A 18 -6.97 0.74 -13.91
C ASP A 18 -7.07 2.20 -14.35
N ALA A 19 -7.62 3.05 -13.46
CA ALA A 19 -7.75 4.47 -13.77
C ALA A 19 -6.40 5.12 -13.98
N LEU A 20 -5.41 4.76 -13.15
CA LEU A 20 -4.06 5.29 -13.31
C LEU A 20 -3.47 4.91 -14.66
N GLY A 21 -3.75 3.70 -15.13
CA GLY A 21 -3.28 3.27 -16.43
C GLY A 21 -3.87 4.06 -17.58
N TRP A 22 -5.04 4.66 -17.37
CA TRP A 22 -5.73 5.42 -18.41
C TRP A 22 -5.37 6.90 -18.41
N LEU A 23 -4.50 7.36 -17.51
CA LEU A 23 -4.17 8.77 -17.42
C LEU A 23 -3.57 9.33 -18.73
N GLN A 24 -2.96 8.47 -19.52
CA GLN A 24 -2.36 8.90 -20.78
C GLN A 24 -3.26 8.62 -21.97
N GLY A 25 -4.55 8.44 -21.74
CA GLY A 25 -5.52 8.26 -22.79
C GLY A 25 -5.60 6.86 -23.36
N LYS A 26 -4.84 5.93 -22.82
CA LYS A 26 -4.89 4.54 -23.24
C LYS A 26 -4.42 3.67 -22.09
N GLN A 27 -4.81 2.40 -22.11
CA GLN A 27 -4.40 1.47 -21.09
C GLN A 27 -2.88 1.29 -21.16
N ASP A 28 -2.20 1.65 -20.09
CA ASP A 28 -0.74 1.59 -20.05
C ASP A 28 -0.33 0.69 -18.89
N ALA A 29 -0.20 -0.62 -19.19
CA ALA A 29 0.15 -1.60 -18.18
C ALA A 29 1.58 -1.41 -17.66
N GLU A 30 2.47 -0.92 -18.52
CA GLU A 30 3.84 -0.70 -18.12
C GLU A 30 3.95 0.45 -17.13
N PHE A 31 3.17 1.49 -17.35
CA PHE A 31 3.13 2.62 -16.43
C PHE A 31 2.62 2.16 -15.06
N VAL A 32 1.55 1.37 -15.03
CA VAL A 32 1.01 0.84 -13.78
C VAL A 32 2.04 -0.04 -13.09
N ALA A 33 2.75 -0.88 -13.84
CA ALA A 33 3.78 -1.74 -13.26
C ALA A 33 4.88 -0.93 -12.59
N ARG A 34 5.28 0.19 -13.21
CA ARG A 34 6.29 1.05 -12.61
C ARG A 34 5.79 1.70 -11.32
N LEU A 35 4.51 2.13 -11.32
CA LEU A 35 3.93 2.70 -10.11
C LEU A 35 3.90 1.68 -8.97
N ILE A 36 3.53 0.45 -9.28
CA ILE A 36 3.51 -0.61 -8.28
C ILE A 36 4.92 -0.85 -7.73
N ALA A 37 5.91 -0.92 -8.61
CA ALA A 37 7.28 -1.15 -8.17
C ALA A 37 7.76 -0.04 -7.25
N MET A 38 7.47 1.21 -7.60
CA MET A 38 7.85 2.35 -6.78
C MET A 38 7.15 2.30 -5.42
N TYR A 39 5.87 1.94 -5.42
CA TYR A 39 5.14 1.84 -4.17
C TYR A 39 5.74 0.78 -3.26
N LEU A 40 6.01 -0.41 -3.81
CA LEU A 40 6.55 -1.50 -3.00
C LEU A 40 7.88 -1.11 -2.37
N GLU A 41 8.72 -0.44 -3.12
CA GLU A 41 10.00 0.03 -2.63
C GLU A 41 9.84 1.05 -1.51
N THR A 42 9.00 2.04 -1.75
CA THR A 42 8.76 3.12 -0.78
C THR A 42 8.14 2.57 0.49
N ALA A 43 7.15 1.68 0.35
CA ALA A 43 6.46 1.15 1.51
C ALA A 43 7.40 0.37 2.43
N LEU A 44 8.34 -0.39 1.87
CA LEU A 44 9.29 -1.13 2.69
C LEU A 44 10.15 -0.20 3.53
N VAL A 45 10.60 0.90 2.94
CA VAL A 45 11.38 1.89 3.69
C VAL A 45 10.55 2.47 4.83
N LEU A 46 9.28 2.79 4.54
CA LEU A 46 8.42 3.38 5.56
C LEU A 46 8.10 2.40 6.68
N LEU A 47 7.94 1.11 6.35
CA LEU A 47 7.72 0.09 7.38
C LEU A 47 8.93 -0.02 8.30
N VAL A 48 10.14 0.04 7.74
CA VAL A 48 11.35 0.02 8.55
C VAL A 48 11.37 1.23 9.48
N ARG A 49 11.02 2.40 8.99
CA ARG A 49 10.97 3.60 9.82
C ARG A 49 9.96 3.50 10.94
N LEU A 50 8.82 2.87 10.67
CA LEU A 50 7.84 2.64 11.72
C LEU A 50 8.40 1.74 12.81
N LYS A 51 9.08 0.67 12.42
CA LYS A 51 9.66 -0.25 13.39
C LYS A 51 10.75 0.43 14.20
N GLU A 52 11.57 1.23 13.56
CA GLU A 52 12.61 1.98 14.26
C GLU A 52 12.00 3.00 15.20
N GLY A 53 10.91 3.63 14.80
CA GLY A 53 10.21 4.58 15.66
C GLY A 53 9.72 3.93 16.94
N VAL A 54 9.25 2.69 16.86
CA VAL A 54 8.83 1.96 18.05
C VAL A 54 10.05 1.67 18.94
N VAL A 55 11.13 1.18 18.34
CA VAL A 55 12.32 0.81 19.10
C VAL A 55 12.92 2.01 19.84
N HIS A 56 12.91 3.17 19.21
CA HIS A 56 13.54 4.36 19.77
C HIS A 56 12.56 5.33 20.44
N ASP A 57 11.30 4.92 20.58
CA ASP A 57 10.26 5.79 21.15
C ASP A 57 10.20 7.13 20.43
N ASP A 58 10.33 7.10 19.12
CA ASP A 58 10.40 8.32 18.31
C ASP A 58 9.01 8.61 17.73
N ILE A 59 8.24 9.44 18.46
CA ILE A 59 6.88 9.77 18.07
C ILE A 59 6.85 10.48 16.72
N SER A 60 7.81 11.36 16.50
CA SER A 60 7.89 12.12 15.26
C SER A 60 8.08 11.18 14.07
N ALA A 61 8.95 10.18 14.22
CA ALA A 61 9.17 9.20 13.17
C ALA A 61 7.91 8.39 12.90
N LEU A 62 7.21 7.97 13.97
CA LEU A 62 5.95 7.24 13.81
C LEU A 62 4.92 8.08 13.07
N HIS A 63 4.83 9.37 13.43
CA HIS A 63 3.87 10.26 12.79
C HIS A 63 4.17 10.45 11.31
N HIS A 64 5.40 10.77 10.98
CA HIS A 64 5.75 11.05 9.59
C HIS A 64 5.69 9.81 8.71
N ALA A 65 6.13 8.66 9.22
CA ALA A 65 6.11 7.45 8.43
C ALA A 65 4.68 6.95 8.20
N SER A 66 3.82 7.05 9.23
CA SER A 66 2.43 6.63 9.05
C SER A 66 1.70 7.56 8.09
N HIS A 67 1.98 8.87 8.14
CA HIS A 67 1.39 9.80 7.20
C HIS A 67 1.80 9.47 5.76
N ALA A 68 3.08 9.24 5.53
CA ALA A 68 3.58 8.96 4.20
C ALA A 68 3.03 7.63 3.67
N LEU A 69 2.98 6.60 4.52
CA LEU A 69 2.47 5.31 4.09
C LEU A 69 0.97 5.38 3.82
N LYS A 70 0.23 6.14 4.62
CA LYS A 70 -1.18 6.37 4.36
C LYS A 70 -1.38 6.97 2.97
N SER A 71 -0.61 8.01 2.67
CA SER A 71 -0.77 8.75 1.44
C SER A 71 -0.48 7.88 0.21
N CYS A 72 0.66 7.20 0.20
CA CYS A 72 1.01 6.39 -0.97
C CYS A 72 0.11 5.16 -1.09
N SER A 73 -0.35 4.61 0.03
CA SER A 73 -1.27 3.45 -0.02
C SER A 73 -2.62 3.84 -0.60
N ALA A 74 -3.15 5.00 -0.19
CA ALA A 74 -4.41 5.48 -0.75
C ALA A 74 -4.29 5.73 -2.24
N THR A 75 -3.15 6.25 -2.68
CA THR A 75 -2.94 6.57 -4.09
C THR A 75 -3.06 5.36 -4.99
N ILE A 76 -2.65 4.18 -4.52
CA ILE A 76 -2.75 2.97 -5.33
C ILE A 76 -3.96 2.11 -5.01
N GLY A 77 -4.87 2.60 -4.16
CA GLY A 77 -6.10 1.90 -3.86
C GLY A 77 -6.04 0.95 -2.68
N ALA A 78 -4.98 0.99 -1.88
CA ALA A 78 -4.85 0.16 -0.69
C ALA A 78 -5.48 0.88 0.50
N TYR A 79 -6.80 1.03 0.47
CA TYR A 79 -7.52 1.87 1.43
C TYR A 79 -7.55 1.30 2.83
N SER A 80 -7.63 -0.02 2.97
CA SER A 80 -7.63 -0.63 4.29
C SER A 80 -6.31 -0.36 5.00
N LEU A 81 -5.19 -0.51 4.28
CA LEU A 81 -3.89 -0.19 4.84
C LEU A 81 -3.79 1.29 5.20
N ALA A 82 -4.33 2.15 4.32
CA ALA A 82 -4.32 3.58 4.58
C ALA A 82 -5.08 3.91 5.86
N GLU A 83 -6.17 3.20 6.15
CA GLU A 83 -6.93 3.41 7.38
C GLU A 83 -6.13 3.04 8.63
N PHE A 84 -5.42 1.91 8.58
CA PHE A 84 -4.55 1.55 9.71
C PHE A 84 -3.51 2.63 9.96
N CYS A 85 -2.94 3.16 8.88
CA CYS A 85 -1.94 4.21 9.01
C CYS A 85 -2.56 5.51 9.54
N GLU A 86 -3.79 5.81 9.13
CA GLU A 86 -4.49 7.00 9.60
C GLU A 86 -4.68 6.98 11.10
N ARG A 87 -5.00 5.82 11.66
CA ARG A 87 -5.19 5.71 13.10
C ARG A 87 -3.91 6.02 13.86
N LEU A 88 -2.79 5.51 13.36
CA LEU A 88 -1.51 5.78 14.00
C LEU A 88 -1.12 7.25 13.83
N GLU A 89 -1.32 7.78 12.64
CA GLU A 89 -1.02 9.17 12.37
C GLU A 89 -1.83 10.10 13.28
N SER A 90 -3.13 9.84 13.41
CA SER A 90 -4.00 10.66 14.25
C SER A 90 -3.56 10.67 15.70
N THR A 91 -3.21 9.50 16.22
CA THR A 91 -2.78 9.40 17.62
C THR A 91 -1.49 10.17 17.85
N THR A 92 -0.53 10.03 16.93
CA THR A 92 0.77 10.66 17.11
C THR A 92 0.77 12.13 16.74
N ARG A 93 -0.28 12.61 16.03
CA ARG A 93 -0.37 14.02 15.67
C ARG A 93 -0.35 14.92 16.90
N ASP A 94 -0.96 14.45 17.97
CA ASP A 94 -1.04 15.23 19.21
C ASP A 94 0.14 14.97 20.13
N GLY A 95 1.18 14.31 19.63
CA GLY A 95 2.36 14.00 20.42
C GLY A 95 2.16 12.88 21.40
N GLN A 96 1.11 12.09 21.22
CA GLN A 96 0.82 10.96 22.10
C GLN A 96 1.37 9.67 21.53
N VAL A 97 1.78 8.79 22.43
CA VAL A 97 2.19 7.45 22.04
C VAL A 97 1.00 6.53 22.20
N PRO A 98 0.65 5.76 21.16
CA PRO A 98 -0.45 4.82 21.32
C PRO A 98 -0.08 3.73 22.29
N ASP A 99 -1.09 3.15 22.95
CA ASP A 99 -0.86 1.98 23.78
C ASP A 99 -0.35 0.85 22.88
N HIS A 100 0.72 0.19 23.35
CA HIS A 100 1.29 -0.93 22.61
C HIS A 100 1.64 -0.57 21.17
N PRO A 101 2.53 0.41 20.97
CA PRO A 101 2.82 0.88 19.60
C PRO A 101 3.35 -0.24 18.70
N ALA A 102 4.05 -1.23 19.25
CA ALA A 102 4.52 -2.35 18.45
C ALA A 102 3.37 -3.13 17.83
N SER A 103 2.25 -3.25 18.55
CA SER A 103 1.06 -3.94 18.02
C SER A 103 0.46 -3.19 16.83
N TRP A 104 0.44 -1.87 16.94
CA TRP A 104 -0.08 -1.05 15.83
C TRP A 104 0.76 -1.21 14.59
N VAL A 105 2.08 -1.19 14.77
CA VAL A 105 3.00 -1.34 13.64
C VAL A 105 2.92 -2.76 13.07
N GLU A 106 2.72 -3.75 13.94
CA GLU A 106 2.55 -5.13 13.47
C GLU A 106 1.29 -5.27 12.62
N SER A 107 0.18 -4.65 13.05
CA SER A 107 -1.05 -4.68 12.27
C SER A 107 -0.87 -4.03 10.91
N ILE A 108 -0.15 -2.92 10.87
CA ILE A 108 0.16 -2.27 9.60
C ILE A 108 1.00 -3.19 8.72
N SER A 109 2.00 -3.86 9.31
CA SER A 109 2.87 -4.77 8.56
C SER A 109 2.11 -5.95 7.98
N VAL A 110 1.19 -6.52 8.77
CA VAL A 110 0.38 -7.64 8.31
C VAL A 110 -0.51 -7.21 7.15
N GLU A 111 -1.16 -6.06 7.28
CA GLU A 111 -2.02 -5.57 6.20
C GLU A 111 -1.19 -5.24 4.96
N TYR A 112 0.00 -4.67 5.15
CA TYR A 112 0.88 -4.40 4.01
C TYR A 112 1.21 -5.67 3.24
N ARG A 113 1.47 -6.78 3.94
CA ARG A 113 1.79 -8.03 3.25
C ARG A 113 0.64 -8.48 2.36
N ARG A 114 -0.60 -8.25 2.80
CA ARG A 114 -1.75 -8.59 1.99
C ARG A 114 -1.81 -7.72 0.73
N VAL A 115 -1.49 -6.44 0.88
CA VAL A 115 -1.41 -5.53 -0.25
C VAL A 115 -0.30 -5.98 -1.21
N GLU A 116 0.85 -6.33 -0.66
CA GLU A 116 1.97 -6.78 -1.47
C GLU A 116 1.60 -7.99 -2.31
N VAL A 117 0.95 -8.98 -1.69
CA VAL A 117 0.52 -10.18 -2.42
C VAL A 117 -0.43 -9.80 -3.56
N ALA A 118 -1.38 -8.89 -3.28
CA ALA A 118 -2.34 -8.48 -4.30
C ALA A 118 -1.66 -7.74 -5.45
N LEU A 119 -0.69 -6.88 -5.13
CA LEU A 119 0.02 -6.14 -6.16
C LEU A 119 0.90 -7.05 -7.01
N ILE A 120 1.57 -8.02 -6.37
CA ILE A 120 2.39 -8.98 -7.11
C ILE A 120 1.51 -9.82 -8.02
N ALA A 121 0.32 -10.21 -7.55
CA ALA A 121 -0.63 -10.94 -8.39
C ALA A 121 -1.03 -10.11 -9.59
N ARG A 122 -1.24 -8.79 -9.40
CA ARG A 122 -1.55 -7.91 -10.51
C ARG A 122 -0.43 -7.87 -11.53
N LEU A 123 0.82 -7.76 -11.05
CA LEU A 123 1.98 -7.77 -11.94
C LEU A 123 2.11 -9.09 -12.70
N ALA A 124 1.84 -10.21 -12.04
CA ALA A 124 1.93 -11.52 -12.68
C ALA A 124 0.92 -11.64 -13.81
N ARG A 125 -0.29 -11.12 -13.61
CA ARG A 125 -1.30 -11.14 -14.67
C ARG A 125 -0.86 -10.32 -15.88
N THR A 126 -0.19 -9.20 -15.62
CA THR A 126 0.32 -8.36 -16.68
C THR A 126 1.43 -9.07 -17.44
N GLU A 127 2.31 -9.76 -16.73
CA GLU A 127 3.41 -10.48 -17.34
C GLU A 127 2.94 -11.66 -18.18
N ILE A 128 1.90 -12.35 -17.73
CA ILE A 128 1.35 -13.46 -18.48
C ILE A 128 0.88 -13.01 -19.85
N ARG A 129 0.36 -11.79 -19.93
CA ARG A 129 -0.13 -11.24 -21.20
C ARG A 129 1.00 -10.66 -22.04
N ALA A 130 1.96 -10.00 -21.40
CA ALA A 130 3.05 -9.34 -22.10
C ALA A 130 4.03 -10.33 -22.76
N PRO A 131 4.47 -11.41 -22.07
CA PRO A 131 5.41 -12.33 -22.69
C PRO A 131 4.93 -12.96 -23.97
N LEU A 132 3.64 -13.18 -24.11
CA LEU A 132 3.11 -13.73 -25.35
C LEU A 132 3.43 -12.82 -26.52
N THR A 133 3.30 -11.53 -26.32
CA THR A 133 3.62 -10.54 -27.34
C THR A 133 5.12 -10.50 -27.60
N LEU A 134 5.91 -10.54 -26.54
CA LEU A 134 7.36 -10.44 -26.67
C LEU A 134 7.94 -11.67 -27.36
N GLN A 135 7.37 -12.84 -27.08
CA GLN A 135 7.87 -14.07 -27.67
C GLN A 135 7.63 -14.13 -29.16
N ASN A 136 6.67 -13.40 -29.65
CA ASN A 136 6.39 -13.34 -31.06
C ASN A 136 7.23 -12.30 -31.79
N SER A 137 8.06 -11.59 -31.08
CA SER A 137 8.97 -10.62 -31.68
C SER A 137 10.20 -11.36 -32.21
N PRO A 138 10.65 -11.01 -33.40
CA PRO A 138 11.85 -11.64 -33.95
C PRO A 138 13.09 -11.31 -33.16
#